data_5dc4eb8a7c60ecdfca7f39b92e27c3ca
#
_entry.id   5dc4eb8a7c60ecdfca7f39b92e27c3ca
#
_cell.length_a   1.000
_cell.length_b   1.000
_cell.length_c   1.000
_cell.angle_alpha   90.00
_cell.angle_beta   90.00
_cell.angle_gamma   90.00
#
_symmetry.space_group_name_H-M   'P 1'
#
loop_
_entity.id
_entity.type
_entity.pdbx_description
1 polymer ?
#
loop_
_entity_poly.entity_id
_entity_poly.type
_entity_poly.pdbx_seq_one_letter_code
_entity_poly.pdbx_strand_id
1 'polypeptide(L)'
;MELSEHITLNRQLAESVCQRLNQEINKLGFEAAEIKNYPVYDEASFVLIKDPYTGEYNLAGYWYDAYNKQRIGRLQFNSDGTFYAEYDVVKTHPTKPLWFVEGVTAWGKADNIKAEAKLLPMAG
;
A
#
# COMPACT_ATOMS: atom_id res chain seq x y z
N MET A 1 11.07 -7.35 -20.38
CA MET A 1 9.81 -6.62 -20.13
C MET A 1 10.12 -5.22 -19.59
N GLU A 2 9.54 -4.22 -20.19
CA GLU A 2 9.78 -2.83 -19.78
C GLU A 2 8.91 -2.41 -18.61
N LEU A 3 9.24 -1.28 -17.99
CA LEU A 3 8.52 -0.76 -16.82
C LEU A 3 7.02 -0.60 -17.09
N SER A 4 6.65 -0.02 -18.22
CA SER A 4 5.24 0.18 -18.57
C SER A 4 4.46 -1.12 -18.67
N GLU A 5 5.08 -2.18 -19.14
CA GLU A 5 4.47 -3.51 -19.24
C GLU A 5 4.25 -4.11 -17.85
N HIS A 6 5.21 -3.96 -16.94
CA HIS A 6 5.06 -4.40 -15.55
C HIS A 6 3.91 -3.66 -14.86
N ILE A 7 3.80 -2.35 -15.07
CA ILE A 7 2.72 -1.54 -14.51
C ILE A 7 1.36 -2.03 -15.03
N THR A 8 1.24 -2.23 -16.33
CA THR A 8 0.00 -2.70 -16.94
C THR A 8 -0.39 -4.07 -16.42
N LEU A 9 0.58 -4.98 -16.33
CA LEU A 9 0.34 -6.35 -15.86
C LEU A 9 -0.18 -6.40 -14.42
N ASN A 10 0.25 -5.49 -13.57
CA ASN A 10 -0.10 -5.47 -12.15
C ASN A 10 -1.23 -4.49 -11.81
N ARG A 11 -1.80 -3.79 -12.80
CA ARG A 11 -2.79 -2.74 -12.55
C ARG A 11 -4.02 -3.24 -11.78
N GLN A 12 -4.58 -4.37 -12.20
CA GLN A 12 -5.78 -4.91 -11.58
C GLN A 12 -5.53 -5.32 -10.13
N LEU A 13 -4.41 -5.98 -9.87
CA LEU A 13 -4.02 -6.34 -8.52
C LEU A 13 -3.80 -5.08 -7.66
N ALA A 14 -3.17 -4.08 -8.23
CA ALA A 14 -2.94 -2.81 -7.55
C ALA A 14 -4.24 -2.15 -7.12
N GLU A 15 -5.25 -2.14 -7.98
CA GLU A 15 -6.57 -1.60 -7.63
C GLU A 15 -7.23 -2.39 -6.51
N SER A 16 -7.16 -3.71 -6.56
CA SER A 16 -7.72 -4.57 -5.52
C SER A 16 -7.03 -4.35 -4.18
N VAL A 17 -5.72 -4.20 -4.18
CA VAL A 17 -4.94 -3.92 -2.97
C VAL A 17 -5.34 -2.58 -2.36
N CYS A 18 -5.48 -1.54 -3.17
CA CYS A 18 -5.91 -0.23 -2.69
C CYS A 18 -7.31 -0.27 -2.08
N GLN A 19 -8.23 -0.96 -2.72
CA GLN A 19 -9.57 -1.14 -2.15
C GLN A 19 -9.51 -1.83 -0.81
N ARG A 20 -8.69 -2.86 -0.67
CA ARG A 20 -8.55 -3.58 0.59
C ARG A 20 -7.94 -2.72 1.68
N LEU A 21 -6.92 -1.92 1.38
CA LEU A 21 -6.34 -0.99 2.34
C LEU A 21 -7.37 0.04 2.81
N ASN A 22 -8.14 0.60 1.88
CA ASN A 22 -9.22 1.54 2.23
C ASN A 22 -10.30 0.88 3.08
N GLN A 23 -10.66 -0.37 2.81
CA GLN A 23 -11.62 -1.10 3.63
C GLN A 23 -11.12 -1.26 5.07
N GLU A 24 -9.84 -1.57 5.25
CA GLU A 24 -9.26 -1.68 6.60
C GLU A 24 -9.27 -0.34 7.34
N ILE A 25 -8.99 0.76 6.65
CA ILE A 25 -9.06 2.10 7.21
C ILE A 25 -10.50 2.44 7.62
N ASN A 26 -11.46 2.17 6.74
CA ASN A 26 -12.87 2.46 7.01
C ASN A 26 -13.42 1.64 8.17
N LYS A 27 -12.97 0.40 8.35
CA LYS A 27 -13.37 -0.44 9.49
C LYS A 27 -12.95 0.14 10.83
N LEU A 28 -11.90 0.95 10.86
CA LEU A 28 -11.45 1.64 12.07
C LEU A 28 -12.37 2.77 12.49
N GLY A 29 -13.21 3.27 11.57
CA GLY A 29 -14.14 4.36 11.82
C GLY A 29 -13.83 5.67 11.10
N PHE A 30 -12.80 5.71 10.25
CA PHE A 30 -12.54 6.89 9.41
C PHE A 30 -13.61 6.99 8.33
N GLU A 31 -14.18 8.19 8.16
CA GLU A 31 -15.33 8.39 7.28
C GLU A 31 -15.00 8.45 5.80
N ALA A 32 -13.80 8.93 5.47
CA ALA A 32 -13.39 9.10 4.09
C ALA A 32 -12.27 8.13 3.74
N ALA A 33 -12.21 7.73 2.48
CA ALA A 33 -11.09 6.96 1.98
C ALA A 33 -9.83 7.80 2.08
N GLU A 34 -8.85 7.32 2.83
CA GLU A 34 -7.57 7.99 2.99
C GLU A 34 -6.70 7.85 1.74
N ILE A 35 -6.80 6.74 1.04
CA ILE A 35 -6.04 6.49 -0.18
C ILE A 35 -6.85 6.97 -1.37
N LYS A 36 -6.76 8.27 -1.65
CA LYS A 36 -7.54 8.88 -2.73
C LYS A 36 -6.83 8.80 -4.08
N ASN A 37 -5.54 9.02 -4.06
CA ASN A 37 -4.73 9.03 -5.27
C ASN A 37 -3.77 7.87 -5.19
N TYR A 38 -4.23 6.76 -5.64
CA TYR A 38 -3.39 5.62 -5.90
C TYR A 38 -2.20 6.07 -6.75
N PRO A 39 -1.01 5.52 -6.58
CA PRO A 39 0.10 5.85 -7.44
C PRO A 39 -0.42 5.83 -8.86
N VAL A 40 -0.47 7.00 -9.47
CA VAL A 40 -0.97 7.13 -10.82
C VAL A 40 -0.19 6.14 -11.67
N TYR A 41 -0.85 5.45 -12.57
CA TYR A 41 -0.24 4.42 -13.39
C TYR A 41 0.73 5.02 -14.39
N ASP A 42 1.62 5.88 -13.93
CA ASP A 42 2.67 6.46 -14.74
C ASP A 42 4.03 5.96 -14.25
N GLU A 43 4.99 6.05 -15.11
CA GLU A 43 6.34 5.54 -14.82
C GLU A 43 7.01 6.29 -13.66
N ALA A 44 6.58 7.52 -13.37
CA ALA A 44 7.19 8.32 -12.30
C ALA A 44 6.88 7.77 -10.91
N SER A 45 5.78 7.03 -10.76
CA SER A 45 5.36 6.46 -9.48
C SER A 45 5.94 5.09 -9.21
N PHE A 46 6.57 4.45 -10.18
CA PHE A 46 7.03 3.07 -10.08
C PHE A 46 8.49 2.93 -10.45
N VAL A 47 9.13 1.90 -9.87
CA VAL A 47 10.50 1.51 -10.21
C VAL A 47 10.59 -0.01 -10.30
N LEU A 48 11.49 -0.50 -11.12
CA LEU A 48 11.83 -1.92 -11.16
C LEU A 48 13.03 -2.16 -10.26
N ILE A 49 12.92 -3.17 -9.40
CA ILE A 49 13.96 -3.57 -8.46
C ILE A 49 14.39 -4.97 -8.82
N LYS A 50 15.66 -5.14 -9.17
CA LYS A 50 16.21 -6.46 -9.53
C LYS A 50 16.47 -7.28 -8.28
N ASP A 51 15.91 -8.48 -8.24
CA ASP A 51 16.21 -9.45 -7.20
C ASP A 51 17.62 -10.01 -7.43
N PRO A 52 18.55 -9.82 -6.48
CA PRO A 52 19.93 -10.28 -6.67
C PRO A 52 20.09 -11.81 -6.71
N TYR A 53 19.11 -12.54 -6.20
CA TYR A 53 19.17 -14.01 -6.15
C TYR A 53 18.61 -14.66 -7.39
N THR A 54 17.51 -14.14 -7.94
CA THR A 54 16.84 -14.72 -9.11
C THR A 54 17.15 -14.01 -10.41
N GLY A 55 17.62 -12.77 -10.35
CA GLY A 55 17.82 -11.92 -11.51
C GLY A 55 16.54 -11.37 -12.11
N GLU A 56 15.38 -11.72 -11.54
CA GLU A 56 14.10 -11.21 -11.99
C GLU A 56 13.80 -9.83 -11.39
N TYR A 57 12.84 -9.11 -11.98
CA TYR A 57 12.49 -7.78 -11.53
C TYR A 57 11.18 -7.79 -10.74
N ASN A 58 11.19 -7.05 -9.62
CA ASN A 58 9.99 -6.74 -8.84
C ASN A 58 9.57 -5.30 -9.17
N LEU A 59 8.27 -5.04 -9.12
CA LEU A 59 7.73 -3.69 -9.36
C LEU A 59 7.40 -3.05 -8.03
N ALA A 60 7.91 -1.85 -7.78
CA ALA A 60 7.59 -1.08 -6.58
C ALA A 60 6.93 0.24 -6.96
N GLY A 61 5.85 0.59 -6.25
CA GLY A 61 5.18 1.87 -6.38
C GLY A 61 5.12 2.56 -5.02
N TYR A 62 4.97 3.89 -5.04
CA TYR A 62 5.01 4.68 -3.83
C TYR A 62 3.88 5.69 -3.80
N TRP A 63 3.34 5.96 -2.60
CA TRP A 63 2.44 7.06 -2.33
C TRP A 63 3.21 8.19 -1.68
N TYR A 64 2.91 9.42 -2.07
CA TYR A 64 3.54 10.62 -1.52
C TYR A 64 2.49 11.58 -1.03
N ASP A 65 2.80 12.25 0.09
CA ASP A 65 1.96 13.33 0.58
C ASP A 65 1.97 14.49 -0.43
N ALA A 66 0.79 15.01 -0.73
CA ALA A 66 0.63 16.06 -1.75
C ALA A 66 1.30 17.39 -1.34
N TYR A 67 1.41 17.64 -0.04
CA TYR A 67 1.93 18.90 0.47
C TYR A 67 3.44 18.90 0.71
N ASN A 68 3.94 17.89 1.41
CA ASN A 68 5.35 17.87 1.81
C ASN A 68 6.20 16.89 1.00
N LYS A 69 5.60 16.15 0.08
CA LYS A 69 6.27 15.19 -0.80
C LYS A 69 6.97 14.05 -0.04
N GLN A 70 6.62 13.83 1.20
CA GLN A 70 7.12 12.68 1.96
C GLN A 70 6.45 11.40 1.52
N ARG A 71 7.19 10.30 1.55
CA ARG A 71 6.64 8.99 1.25
C ARG A 71 5.72 8.57 2.40
N ILE A 72 4.47 8.23 2.08
CA ILE A 72 3.47 7.78 3.05
C ILE A 72 3.00 6.35 2.81
N GLY A 73 3.61 5.66 1.89
CA GLY A 73 3.29 4.27 1.64
C GLY A 73 4.04 3.71 0.46
N ARG A 74 3.99 2.38 0.36
CA ARG A 74 4.60 1.68 -0.77
C ARG A 74 3.84 0.41 -1.09
N LEU A 75 3.99 -0.02 -2.33
CA LEU A 75 3.38 -1.21 -2.87
C LEU A 75 4.43 -1.95 -3.69
N GLN A 76 4.63 -3.23 -3.41
CA GLN A 76 5.61 -4.03 -4.13
C GLN A 76 4.97 -5.30 -4.67
N PHE A 77 5.17 -5.53 -5.97
CA PHE A 77 4.76 -6.76 -6.65
C PHE A 77 6.01 -7.57 -6.96
N ASN A 78 6.06 -8.79 -6.45
CA ASN A 78 7.18 -9.68 -6.65
C ASN A 78 6.98 -10.57 -7.87
N SER A 79 8.07 -11.03 -8.45
CA SER A 79 8.04 -11.87 -9.65
C SER A 79 7.35 -13.22 -9.43
N ASP A 80 7.26 -13.68 -8.17
CA ASP A 80 6.58 -14.93 -7.82
C ASP A 80 5.07 -14.80 -7.65
N GLY A 81 4.50 -13.61 -7.91
CA GLY A 81 3.08 -13.34 -7.78
C GLY A 81 2.65 -12.85 -6.41
N THR A 82 3.54 -12.83 -5.43
CA THR A 82 3.24 -12.24 -4.13
C THR A 82 3.34 -10.72 -4.17
N PHE A 83 2.69 -10.06 -3.22
CA PHE A 83 2.78 -8.61 -3.08
C PHE A 83 2.83 -8.23 -1.61
N TYR A 84 3.30 -7.02 -1.35
CA TYR A 84 3.25 -6.37 -0.05
C TYR A 84 2.93 -4.90 -0.23
N ALA A 85 2.03 -4.38 0.60
CA ALA A 85 1.66 -2.98 0.58
C ALA A 85 1.54 -2.45 2.00
N GLU A 86 1.94 -1.19 2.21
CA GLU A 86 1.75 -0.50 3.47
C GLU A 86 1.40 0.96 3.20
N TYR A 87 0.52 1.51 4.04
CA TYR A 87 0.08 2.90 3.95
C TYR A 87 0.06 3.49 5.34
N ASP A 88 0.73 4.63 5.52
CA ASP A 88 0.86 5.31 6.81
C ASP A 88 -0.37 6.17 7.08
N VAL A 89 -1.09 5.87 8.14
CA VAL A 89 -2.25 6.66 8.57
C VAL A 89 -1.83 7.71 9.59
N VAL A 90 -1.09 7.32 10.60
CA VAL A 90 -0.49 8.18 11.63
C VAL A 90 -1.51 9.11 12.28
N LYS A 91 -2.61 8.54 12.78
CA LYS A 91 -3.71 9.27 13.41
C LYS A 91 -4.21 8.54 14.66
N THR A 92 -4.78 9.31 15.59
CA THR A 92 -5.49 8.70 16.72
C THR A 92 -6.66 7.85 16.22
N HIS A 93 -6.91 6.73 16.92
CA HIS A 93 -8.01 5.86 16.56
C HIS A 93 -9.35 6.63 16.73
N PRO A 94 -10.20 6.64 15.72
CA PRO A 94 -11.41 7.49 15.74
C PRO A 94 -12.48 7.02 16.71
N THR A 95 -12.50 5.73 17.09
CA THR A 95 -13.54 5.17 17.92
C THR A 95 -13.03 4.49 19.19
N LYS A 96 -11.73 4.23 19.29
CA LYS A 96 -11.14 3.48 20.39
C LYS A 96 -10.20 4.39 21.20
N PRO A 97 -10.61 4.88 22.38
CA PRO A 97 -9.78 5.74 23.18
C PRO A 97 -8.43 5.11 23.53
N LEU A 98 -7.38 5.93 23.61
CA LEU A 98 -6.02 5.53 24.00
C LEU A 98 -5.33 4.60 22.99
N TRP A 99 -5.82 4.58 21.75
CA TRP A 99 -5.16 3.87 20.68
C TRP A 99 -4.81 4.80 19.53
N PHE A 100 -3.71 4.48 18.86
CA PHE A 100 -3.18 5.22 17.72
C PHE A 100 -3.07 4.27 16.53
N VAL A 101 -3.47 4.75 15.35
CA VAL A 101 -3.36 3.99 14.11
C VAL A 101 -2.09 4.40 13.40
N GLU A 102 -1.09 3.52 13.41
CA GLU A 102 0.16 3.76 12.68
C GLU A 102 -0.06 3.66 11.19
N GLY A 103 -0.72 2.61 10.75
CA GLY A 103 -1.00 2.40 9.34
C GLY A 103 -1.78 1.12 9.08
N VAL A 104 -1.90 0.78 7.81
CA VAL A 104 -2.51 -0.46 7.36
C VAL A 104 -1.56 -1.17 6.41
N THR A 105 -1.60 -2.51 6.42
CA THR A 105 -0.79 -3.34 5.53
C THR A 105 -1.66 -4.34 4.82
N ALA A 106 -1.23 -4.76 3.63
CA ALA A 106 -1.85 -5.83 2.89
C ALA A 106 -0.75 -6.69 2.25
N TRP A 107 -1.00 -7.99 2.13
CA TRP A 107 -0.02 -8.91 1.57
C TRP A 107 -0.72 -10.14 1.01
N GLY A 108 0.03 -10.97 0.30
CA GLY A 108 -0.46 -12.22 -0.23
C GLY A 108 -0.35 -12.32 -1.73
N LYS A 109 -1.38 -12.84 -2.36
CA LYS A 109 -1.50 -13.01 -3.83
C LYS A 109 -2.85 -12.51 -4.29
N ALA A 110 -3.02 -12.38 -5.62
CA ALA A 110 -4.25 -11.84 -6.22
C ALA A 110 -5.52 -12.59 -5.76
N ASP A 111 -5.42 -13.90 -5.55
CA ASP A 111 -6.56 -14.73 -5.13
C ASP A 111 -6.71 -14.84 -3.61
N ASN A 112 -5.80 -14.27 -2.84
CA ASN A 112 -5.85 -14.31 -1.38
C ASN A 112 -5.15 -13.09 -0.79
N ILE A 113 -5.88 -11.99 -0.72
CA ILE A 113 -5.38 -10.72 -0.17
C ILE A 113 -5.70 -10.67 1.32
N LYS A 114 -4.65 -10.55 2.13
CA LYS A 114 -4.74 -10.37 3.58
C LYS A 114 -4.42 -8.93 3.92
N ALA A 115 -5.06 -8.40 4.95
CA ALA A 115 -4.81 -7.03 5.38
C ALA A 115 -5.03 -6.89 6.88
N GLU A 116 -4.31 -5.96 7.50
CA GLU A 116 -4.48 -5.65 8.91
C GLU A 116 -4.11 -4.19 9.20
N ALA A 117 -4.69 -3.65 10.26
CA ALA A 117 -4.31 -2.36 10.79
C ALA A 117 -3.23 -2.54 11.87
N LYS A 118 -2.27 -1.62 11.88
CA LYS A 118 -1.22 -1.59 12.90
C LYS A 118 -1.56 -0.53 13.93
N LEU A 119 -1.91 -1.00 15.14
CA LEU A 119 -2.35 -0.16 16.23
C LEU A 119 -1.27 -0.10 17.32
N LEU A 120 -1.12 1.08 17.90
CA LEU A 120 -0.20 1.30 19.03
C LEU A 120 -0.99 1.87 20.21
N PRO A 121 -0.72 1.39 21.44
CA PRO A 121 -1.34 2.00 22.62
C PRO A 121 -0.72 3.37 22.86
N MET A 122 -1.56 4.33 23.23
CA MET A 122 -1.10 5.66 23.61
C MET A 122 -0.80 5.66 25.09
N ALA A 123 0.32 6.29 25.48
CA ALA A 123 0.65 6.51 26.88
C ALA A 123 -0.37 7.48 27.47
N GLY A 124 -1.14 6.98 28.43
CA GLY A 124 -2.21 7.75 29.07
C GLY A 124 -1.75 8.46 30.31
#